data_1a8bb7f2a52f4cccf46411d3b25ac192
#
_entry.id   1a8bb7f2a52f4cccf46411d3b25ac192
#
_cell.length_a   1.000
_cell.length_b   1.000
_cell.length_c   1.000
_cell.angle_alpha   90.00
_cell.angle_beta   90.00
_cell.angle_gamma   90.00
#
_symmetry.space_group_name_H-M   'P 1'
#
loop_
_entity.id
_entity.type
_entity.pdbx_description
1 polymer ?
#
loop_
_entity_poly.entity_id
_entity_poly.type
_entity_poly.pdbx_seq_one_letter_code
_entity_poly.pdbx_strand_id
1 'polypeptide(L)'
;MINKYKNKCFTILLAAGLLLITTSISWAKPEKPIVITAEEIRERAENFLINNLDWPPESMDIKVNYKAKDLLLQEGDLLLDFNMRKNSRGIGRIPLTVTVKLNDKFIKRLRVDAKVGVYQDVVKTVNSIQRGDVVGVSDVIVERTRSERIFKNVATQLDKVIGQAATKNIQVGKIIKFRDLKQVPTIKRGSRIMIVAKRGAMRITAPGAAREDGFKNSIVQVVNLETKKLIYAEVINANTVEVKF
;
A
#
# COMPACT_ATOMS: atom_id res chain seq x y z
N MET A 1 15.48 -60.95 -108.60
CA MET A 1 16.03 -62.03 -107.78
C MET A 1 15.66 -61.79 -106.34
N ILE A 2 14.80 -62.59 -105.80
CA ILE A 2 14.87 -63.33 -104.56
C ILE A 2 15.15 -62.46 -103.34
N ASN A 3 14.32 -62.36 -102.45
CA ASN A 3 13.71 -63.18 -101.40
C ASN A 3 13.72 -62.34 -100.10
N LYS A 4 12.92 -62.35 -99.25
CA LYS A 4 12.16 -63.23 -98.42
C LYS A 4 11.80 -62.51 -97.06
N TYR A 5 10.60 -62.55 -96.71
CA TYR A 5 9.99 -62.68 -95.41
C TYR A 5 10.72 -62.15 -94.14
N LYS A 6 9.97 -61.39 -93.29
CA LYS A 6 9.21 -62.01 -92.19
C LYS A 6 8.42 -61.02 -91.40
N ASN A 7 7.22 -61.35 -91.10
CA ASN A 7 6.28 -60.80 -90.16
C ASN A 7 6.87 -60.77 -88.75
N LYS A 8 6.71 -59.69 -88.00
CA LYS A 8 6.49 -59.76 -86.56
C LYS A 8 5.44 -58.73 -86.13
N CYS A 9 4.29 -59.26 -85.66
CA CYS A 9 3.32 -58.58 -84.87
C CYS A 9 3.98 -57.88 -83.72
N PHE A 10 3.78 -56.60 -83.62
CA PHE A 10 4.12 -55.84 -82.43
C PHE A 10 2.82 -55.52 -81.70
N THR A 11 2.49 -56.27 -80.70
CA THR A 11 1.41 -56.08 -79.76
C THR A 11 1.68 -54.81 -78.95
N ILE A 12 0.86 -53.77 -79.18
CA ILE A 12 0.90 -52.54 -78.35
C ILE A 12 0.18 -52.86 -77.05
N LEU A 13 0.94 -52.97 -75.98
CA LEU A 13 0.43 -53.08 -74.62
C LEU A 13 0.12 -51.65 -74.14
N LEU A 14 -1.20 -51.33 -74.06
CA LEU A 14 -1.71 -50.12 -73.50
C LEU A 14 -1.62 -50.22 -71.99
N ALA A 15 -0.56 -49.69 -71.37
CA ALA A 15 -0.44 -49.54 -69.91
C ALA A 15 -1.27 -48.34 -69.47
N ALA A 16 -2.50 -48.60 -69.00
CA ALA A 16 -3.32 -47.61 -68.31
C ALA A 16 -2.68 -47.33 -66.92
N GLY A 17 -1.92 -46.26 -66.85
CA GLY A 17 -1.41 -45.74 -65.61
C GLY A 17 -2.56 -45.18 -64.75
N LEU A 18 -3.04 -45.95 -63.77
CA LEU A 18 -4.00 -45.52 -62.76
C LEU A 18 -3.29 -44.53 -61.77
N LEU A 19 -3.45 -43.23 -62.03
CA LEU A 19 -2.95 -42.19 -61.15
C LEU A 19 -3.80 -42.19 -59.86
N LEU A 20 -3.37 -42.88 -58.83
CA LEU A 20 -3.94 -42.82 -57.48
C LEU A 20 -3.65 -41.42 -56.89
N ILE A 21 -4.56 -40.47 -57.07
CA ILE A 21 -4.55 -39.22 -56.33
C ILE A 21 -4.93 -39.55 -54.90
N THR A 22 -3.93 -39.76 -54.03
CA THR A 22 -4.13 -39.85 -52.61
C THR A 22 -4.41 -38.42 -52.10
N THR A 23 -5.69 -38.04 -52.05
CA THR A 23 -6.12 -36.86 -51.28
C THR A 23 -5.85 -37.18 -49.79
N SER A 24 -4.76 -36.67 -49.26
CA SER A 24 -4.55 -36.65 -47.81
C SER A 24 -5.63 -35.75 -47.20
N ILE A 25 -6.70 -36.39 -46.73
CA ILE A 25 -7.67 -35.71 -45.85
C ILE A 25 -6.92 -35.40 -44.56
N SER A 26 -6.40 -34.16 -44.47
CA SER A 26 -5.86 -33.66 -43.23
C SER A 26 -7.05 -33.51 -42.25
N TRP A 27 -7.15 -34.45 -41.33
CA TRP A 27 -8.07 -34.33 -40.20
C TRP A 27 -7.59 -33.14 -39.36
N ALA A 28 -8.16 -31.97 -39.57
CA ALA A 28 -7.93 -30.86 -38.67
C ALA A 28 -8.37 -31.30 -37.26
N LYS A 29 -7.40 -31.39 -36.37
CA LYS A 29 -7.65 -31.65 -34.93
C LYS A 29 -8.67 -30.63 -34.45
N PRO A 30 -9.75 -31.07 -33.80
CA PRO A 30 -10.74 -30.11 -33.33
C PRO A 30 -10.03 -29.14 -32.39
N GLU A 31 -9.91 -27.88 -32.80
CA GLU A 31 -9.37 -26.81 -32.00
C GLU A 31 -10.29 -26.61 -30.80
N LYS A 32 -9.75 -26.79 -29.58
CA LYS A 32 -10.52 -26.55 -28.36
C LYS A 32 -10.56 -25.05 -28.10
N PRO A 33 -11.75 -24.42 -28.11
CA PRO A 33 -11.85 -23.00 -27.85
C PRO A 33 -11.35 -22.68 -26.44
N ILE A 34 -10.59 -21.60 -26.29
CA ILE A 34 -10.17 -21.08 -24.98
C ILE A 34 -11.35 -20.26 -24.43
N VAL A 35 -11.80 -20.66 -23.26
CA VAL A 35 -12.84 -19.92 -22.52
C VAL A 35 -12.16 -19.19 -21.36
N ILE A 36 -12.16 -17.85 -21.41
CA ILE A 36 -11.70 -17.05 -20.29
C ILE A 36 -12.93 -16.58 -19.52
N THR A 37 -13.06 -17.07 -18.30
CA THR A 37 -14.19 -16.69 -17.45
C THR A 37 -14.00 -15.30 -16.87
N ALA A 38 -15.12 -14.66 -16.52
CA ALA A 38 -15.07 -13.39 -15.80
C ALA A 38 -14.34 -13.51 -14.44
N GLU A 39 -14.40 -14.71 -13.82
CA GLU A 39 -13.70 -15.00 -12.57
C GLU A 39 -12.19 -15.01 -12.77
N GLU A 40 -11.71 -15.69 -13.80
CA GLU A 40 -10.28 -15.74 -14.13
C GLU A 40 -9.71 -14.34 -14.39
N ILE A 41 -10.47 -13.47 -15.08
CA ILE A 41 -10.05 -12.08 -15.29
C ILE A 41 -9.98 -11.33 -13.95
N ARG A 42 -10.91 -11.57 -13.02
CA ARG A 42 -10.89 -10.96 -11.69
C ARG A 42 -9.67 -11.39 -10.89
N GLU A 43 -9.42 -12.69 -10.82
CA GLU A 43 -8.28 -13.26 -10.10
C GLU A 43 -6.93 -12.76 -10.66
N ARG A 44 -6.76 -12.78 -11.98
CA ARG A 44 -5.53 -12.27 -12.61
C ARG A 44 -5.35 -10.75 -12.39
N ALA A 45 -6.44 -9.99 -12.39
CA ALA A 45 -6.41 -8.55 -12.11
C ALA A 45 -6.05 -8.27 -10.65
N GLU A 46 -6.55 -9.08 -9.71
CA GLU A 46 -6.20 -8.99 -8.29
C GLU A 46 -4.73 -9.30 -8.05
N ASN A 47 -4.24 -10.40 -8.62
CA ASN A 47 -2.82 -10.79 -8.56
C ASN A 47 -1.90 -9.72 -9.19
N PHE A 48 -2.33 -9.12 -10.31
CA PHE A 48 -1.61 -8.00 -10.90
C PHE A 48 -1.51 -6.81 -9.94
N LEU A 49 -2.59 -6.44 -9.26
CA LEU A 49 -2.60 -5.35 -8.29
C LEU A 49 -1.73 -5.65 -7.07
N ILE A 50 -1.80 -6.88 -6.53
CA ILE A 50 -0.96 -7.31 -5.40
C ILE A 50 0.53 -7.14 -5.72
N ASN A 51 0.94 -7.48 -6.94
CA ASN A 51 2.34 -7.44 -7.35
C ASN A 51 2.83 -6.05 -7.82
N ASN A 52 1.93 -5.10 -8.09
CA ASN A 52 2.28 -3.80 -8.65
C ASN A 52 1.93 -2.59 -7.77
N LEU A 53 1.36 -2.83 -6.59
CA LEU A 53 1.08 -1.78 -5.60
C LEU A 53 2.11 -1.81 -4.47
N ASP A 54 2.47 -0.63 -3.95
CA ASP A 54 3.49 -0.45 -2.91
C ASP A 54 2.98 -0.78 -1.49
N TRP A 55 1.96 -1.63 -1.36
CA TRP A 55 1.39 -2.02 -0.08
C TRP A 55 1.68 -3.48 0.24
N PRO A 56 1.97 -3.82 1.52
CA PRO A 56 2.07 -5.22 1.92
C PRO A 56 0.78 -5.99 1.59
N PRO A 57 0.85 -7.19 0.98
CA PRO A 57 -0.32 -7.97 0.59
C PRO A 57 -1.34 -8.16 1.72
N GLU A 58 -0.86 -8.41 2.95
CA GLU A 58 -1.65 -8.62 4.15
C GLU A 58 -2.38 -7.36 4.63
N SER A 59 -1.99 -6.19 4.14
CA SER A 59 -2.65 -4.92 4.44
C SER A 59 -3.64 -4.47 3.39
N MET A 60 -3.73 -5.20 2.26
CA MET A 60 -4.64 -4.85 1.17
C MET A 60 -5.97 -5.60 1.27
N ASP A 61 -7.05 -4.93 0.89
CA ASP A 61 -8.36 -5.51 0.62
C ASP A 61 -8.77 -5.06 -0.78
N ILE A 62 -8.64 -5.98 -1.74
CA ILE A 62 -8.87 -5.71 -3.16
C ILE A 62 -10.20 -6.33 -3.56
N LYS A 63 -11.06 -5.55 -4.22
CA LYS A 63 -12.31 -6.00 -4.79
C LYS A 63 -12.34 -5.64 -6.26
N VAL A 64 -12.17 -6.63 -7.12
CA VAL A 64 -12.21 -6.46 -8.57
C VAL A 64 -13.65 -6.59 -9.06
N ASN A 65 -14.11 -5.59 -9.79
CA ASN A 65 -15.45 -5.58 -10.37
C ASN A 65 -15.36 -5.70 -11.91
N TYR A 66 -15.61 -6.89 -12.40
CA TYR A 66 -15.73 -7.20 -13.81
C TYR A 66 -17.00 -8.02 -14.03
N LYS A 67 -17.94 -7.47 -14.79
CA LYS A 67 -19.30 -8.03 -14.99
C LYS A 67 -19.56 -8.46 -16.44
N ALA A 68 -18.55 -8.41 -17.31
CA ALA A 68 -18.75 -8.83 -18.70
C ALA A 68 -18.89 -10.36 -18.81
N LYS A 69 -19.42 -10.81 -19.96
CA LYS A 69 -19.55 -12.22 -20.28
C LYS A 69 -18.17 -12.86 -20.49
N ASP A 70 -18.12 -14.17 -20.33
CA ASP A 70 -16.94 -14.96 -20.66
C ASP A 70 -16.50 -14.74 -22.11
N LEU A 71 -15.20 -14.81 -22.33
CA LEU A 71 -14.61 -14.66 -23.66
C LEU A 71 -14.34 -16.03 -24.25
N LEU A 72 -14.94 -16.28 -25.41
CA LEU A 72 -14.68 -17.46 -26.22
C LEU A 72 -13.66 -17.06 -27.29
N LEU A 73 -12.50 -17.70 -27.30
CA LEU A 73 -11.42 -17.46 -28.24
C LEU A 73 -11.04 -18.78 -28.94
N GLN A 74 -10.46 -18.67 -30.15
CA GLN A 74 -9.88 -19.81 -30.85
C GLN A 74 -8.67 -20.35 -30.06
N GLU A 75 -8.24 -21.58 -30.40
CA GLU A 75 -7.02 -22.14 -29.85
C GLU A 75 -5.80 -21.27 -30.22
N GLY A 76 -4.92 -21.01 -29.27
CA GLY A 76 -3.72 -20.22 -29.49
C GLY A 76 -3.02 -19.80 -28.21
N ASP A 77 -1.92 -19.12 -28.36
CA ASP A 77 -1.19 -18.53 -27.22
C ASP A 77 -1.89 -17.24 -26.75
N LEU A 78 -2.46 -17.32 -25.54
CA LEU A 78 -3.23 -16.25 -24.93
C LEU A 78 -2.37 -15.40 -23.99
N LEU A 79 -2.28 -14.12 -24.30
CA LEU A 79 -1.67 -13.11 -23.46
C LEU A 79 -2.70 -12.10 -22.95
N LEU A 80 -2.80 -11.97 -21.63
CA LEU A 80 -3.57 -10.90 -20.96
C LEU A 80 -2.59 -9.88 -20.39
N ASP A 81 -2.50 -8.72 -21.01
CA ASP A 81 -1.65 -7.62 -20.61
C ASP A 81 -2.45 -6.61 -19.79
N PHE A 82 -2.13 -6.53 -18.49
CA PHE A 82 -2.78 -5.64 -17.52
C PHE A 82 -2.01 -4.33 -17.43
N ASN A 83 -2.73 -3.22 -17.54
CA ASN A 83 -2.15 -1.90 -17.42
C ASN A 83 -2.99 -1.03 -16.49
N MET A 84 -2.34 -0.31 -15.58
CA MET A 84 -2.98 0.70 -14.75
C MET A 84 -2.39 2.09 -15.04
N ARG A 85 -3.17 3.14 -14.78
CA ARG A 85 -2.70 4.51 -14.99
C ARG A 85 -1.56 4.82 -14.00
N LYS A 86 -0.40 5.27 -14.49
CA LYS A 86 0.83 5.56 -13.70
C LYS A 86 0.62 6.49 -12.49
N ASN A 87 -0.45 7.30 -12.48
CA ASN A 87 -0.76 8.22 -11.38
C ASN A 87 -1.77 7.66 -10.37
N SER A 88 -2.06 6.36 -10.37
CA SER A 88 -2.92 5.77 -9.36
C SER A 88 -2.19 5.78 -8.01
N ARG A 89 -2.87 6.29 -6.98
CA ARG A 89 -2.31 6.35 -5.61
C ARG A 89 -2.22 4.97 -4.94
N GLY A 90 -2.48 3.90 -5.69
CA GLY A 90 -2.48 2.54 -5.16
C GLY A 90 -3.60 2.23 -4.16
N ILE A 91 -4.60 3.14 -4.01
CA ILE A 91 -5.70 3.00 -3.06
C ILE A 91 -6.97 3.65 -3.60
N GLY A 92 -8.14 3.13 -3.24
CA GLY A 92 -9.43 3.57 -3.74
C GLY A 92 -9.79 2.91 -5.07
N ARG A 93 -10.48 3.62 -5.96
CA ARG A 93 -10.87 3.09 -7.27
C ARG A 93 -9.70 3.14 -8.25
N ILE A 94 -9.30 1.98 -8.76
CA ILE A 94 -8.23 1.82 -9.74
C ILE A 94 -8.81 1.20 -11.00
N PRO A 95 -8.97 1.97 -12.10
CA PRO A 95 -9.34 1.43 -13.38
C PRO A 95 -8.14 0.72 -14.02
N LEU A 96 -8.34 -0.55 -14.42
CA LEU A 96 -7.40 -1.35 -15.18
C LEU A 96 -7.85 -1.46 -16.63
N THR A 97 -6.88 -1.48 -17.52
CA THR A 97 -7.08 -1.84 -18.92
C THR A 97 -6.42 -3.18 -19.17
N VAL A 98 -7.18 -4.16 -19.62
CA VAL A 98 -6.67 -5.48 -19.97
C VAL A 98 -6.68 -5.61 -21.50
N THR A 99 -5.51 -5.77 -22.08
CA THR A 99 -5.35 -6.03 -23.50
C THR A 99 -5.27 -7.53 -23.73
N VAL A 100 -6.25 -8.06 -24.45
CA VAL A 100 -6.32 -9.48 -24.82
C VAL A 100 -5.62 -9.66 -26.15
N LYS A 101 -4.58 -10.50 -26.21
CA LYS A 101 -3.88 -10.89 -27.41
C LYS A 101 -3.94 -12.41 -27.56
N LEU A 102 -4.06 -12.86 -28.79
CA LEU A 102 -4.01 -14.28 -29.18
C LEU A 102 -2.96 -14.44 -30.29
N ASN A 103 -1.96 -15.29 -30.11
CA ASN A 103 -0.85 -15.45 -31.04
C ASN A 103 -0.22 -14.08 -31.41
N ASP A 104 0.06 -13.25 -30.38
CA ASP A 104 0.55 -11.86 -30.46
C ASP A 104 -0.35 -10.88 -31.22
N LYS A 105 -1.49 -11.30 -31.74
CA LYS A 105 -2.46 -10.41 -32.39
C LYS A 105 -3.43 -9.80 -31.38
N PHE A 106 -3.66 -8.51 -31.49
CA PHE A 106 -4.66 -7.82 -30.69
C PHE A 106 -6.06 -8.33 -31.01
N ILE A 107 -6.78 -8.78 -29.99
CA ILE A 107 -8.17 -9.23 -30.10
C ILE A 107 -9.11 -8.17 -29.53
N LYS A 108 -8.91 -7.77 -28.28
CA LYS A 108 -9.86 -6.92 -27.57
C LYS A 108 -9.19 -6.19 -26.40
N ARG A 109 -9.78 -5.05 -26.06
CA ARG A 109 -9.43 -4.33 -24.83
C ARG A 109 -10.60 -4.36 -23.87
N LEU A 110 -10.35 -4.78 -22.64
CA LEU A 110 -11.33 -4.86 -21.56
C LEU A 110 -11.05 -3.78 -20.53
N ARG A 111 -12.11 -3.26 -19.94
CA ARG A 111 -12.02 -2.36 -18.81
C ARG A 111 -12.44 -3.11 -17.55
N VAL A 112 -11.59 -3.12 -16.56
CA VAL A 112 -11.80 -3.75 -15.26
C VAL A 112 -11.66 -2.66 -14.20
N ASP A 113 -12.63 -2.54 -13.32
CA ASP A 113 -12.58 -1.58 -12.20
C ASP A 113 -12.24 -2.35 -10.91
N ALA A 114 -11.21 -1.92 -10.22
CA ALA A 114 -10.87 -2.44 -8.90
C ALA A 114 -11.09 -1.38 -7.82
N LYS A 115 -11.46 -1.83 -6.62
CA LYS A 115 -11.47 -1.03 -5.40
C LYS A 115 -10.43 -1.60 -4.45
N VAL A 116 -9.43 -0.80 -4.13
CA VAL A 116 -8.36 -1.15 -3.22
C VAL A 116 -8.54 -0.39 -1.92
N GLY A 117 -8.81 -1.12 -0.85
CA GLY A 117 -8.75 -0.63 0.52
C GLY A 117 -7.44 -1.08 1.16
N VAL A 118 -6.95 -0.30 2.13
CA VAL A 118 -5.80 -0.71 2.94
C VAL A 118 -6.15 -0.64 4.41
N TYR A 119 -5.63 -1.59 5.17
CA TYR A 119 -5.69 -1.58 6.62
C TYR A 119 -4.53 -0.76 7.17
N GLN A 120 -4.84 0.18 8.03
CA GLN A 120 -3.87 1.03 8.71
C GLN A 120 -4.15 1.03 10.21
N ASP A 121 -3.10 0.94 11.01
CA ASP A 121 -3.22 1.08 12.46
C ASP A 121 -3.38 2.56 12.77
N VAL A 122 -4.41 2.88 13.53
CA VAL A 122 -4.73 4.25 13.93
C VAL A 122 -5.12 4.28 15.40
N VAL A 123 -4.77 5.36 16.08
CA VAL A 123 -5.23 5.60 17.45
C VAL A 123 -6.64 6.17 17.40
N LYS A 124 -7.58 5.49 18.07
CA LYS A 124 -8.97 5.92 18.25
C LYS A 124 -9.26 6.19 19.71
N THR A 125 -10.21 7.12 19.95
CA THR A 125 -10.74 7.37 21.29
C THR A 125 -11.76 6.32 21.68
N VAL A 126 -11.66 5.79 22.89
CA VAL A 126 -12.67 4.94 23.53
C VAL A 126 -13.57 5.74 24.49
N ASN A 127 -13.08 6.86 24.98
CA ASN A 127 -13.82 7.84 25.78
C ASN A 127 -13.87 9.19 25.07
N SER A 128 -14.85 10.03 25.42
CA SER A 128 -14.86 11.42 24.96
C SER A 128 -13.79 12.22 25.71
N ILE A 129 -13.02 13.03 24.98
CA ILE A 129 -11.97 13.89 25.53
C ILE A 129 -12.37 15.33 25.30
N GLN A 130 -12.43 16.14 26.38
CA GLN A 130 -12.77 17.55 26.27
C GLN A 130 -11.53 18.38 25.89
N ARG A 131 -11.79 19.59 25.38
CA ARG A 131 -10.72 20.54 25.10
C ARG A 131 -9.94 20.88 26.37
N GLY A 132 -8.64 20.69 26.36
CA GLY A 132 -7.73 20.94 27.46
C GLY A 132 -7.42 19.70 28.28
N ASP A 133 -8.21 18.64 28.18
CA ASP A 133 -7.94 17.38 28.87
C ASP A 133 -6.67 16.72 28.34
N VAL A 134 -5.92 16.12 29.23
CA VAL A 134 -4.73 15.32 28.90
C VAL A 134 -5.18 13.91 28.57
N VAL A 135 -4.77 13.43 27.40
CA VAL A 135 -5.10 12.09 26.93
C VAL A 135 -4.44 11.03 27.83
N GLY A 136 -5.24 10.22 28.48
CA GLY A 136 -4.82 9.09 29.30
C GLY A 136 -4.72 7.79 28.51
N VAL A 137 -4.11 6.77 29.14
CA VAL A 137 -4.00 5.41 28.56
C VAL A 137 -5.38 4.79 28.35
N SER A 138 -6.32 5.04 29.25
CA SER A 138 -7.70 4.53 29.21
C SER A 138 -8.58 5.18 28.15
N ASP A 139 -8.15 6.30 27.57
CA ASP A 139 -8.98 7.08 26.64
C ASP A 139 -8.78 6.65 25.19
N VAL A 140 -7.78 5.86 24.89
CA VAL A 140 -7.33 5.58 23.52
C VAL A 140 -6.93 4.12 23.33
N ILE A 141 -7.12 3.66 22.10
CA ILE A 141 -6.72 2.31 21.66
C ILE A 141 -6.12 2.39 20.25
N VAL A 142 -5.19 1.49 19.93
CA VAL A 142 -4.78 1.25 18.54
C VAL A 142 -5.77 0.28 17.90
N GLU A 143 -6.33 0.67 16.78
CA GLU A 143 -7.27 -0.16 16.03
C GLU A 143 -6.86 -0.23 14.56
N ARG A 144 -6.81 -1.45 14.01
CA ARG A 144 -6.57 -1.70 12.60
C ARG A 144 -7.81 -1.35 11.79
N THR A 145 -7.77 -0.28 11.02
CA THR A 145 -8.93 0.29 10.33
C THR A 145 -8.75 0.25 8.82
N ARG A 146 -9.73 -0.35 8.10
CA ARG A 146 -9.77 -0.36 6.65
C ARG A 146 -10.17 1.02 6.11
N SER A 147 -9.45 1.50 5.09
CA SER A 147 -9.77 2.75 4.41
C SER A 147 -9.45 2.69 2.92
N GLU A 148 -10.28 3.33 2.11
CA GLU A 148 -10.01 3.59 0.69
C GLU A 148 -9.29 4.95 0.48
N ARG A 149 -8.75 5.50 1.56
CA ARG A 149 -7.96 6.76 1.56
C ARG A 149 -6.83 6.64 2.55
N ILE A 150 -5.69 7.23 2.22
CA ILE A 150 -4.57 7.32 3.16
C ILE A 150 -4.96 8.27 4.28
N PHE A 151 -4.90 7.79 5.51
CA PHE A 151 -5.00 8.68 6.67
C PHE A 151 -3.74 9.53 6.79
N LYS A 152 -3.90 10.85 6.71
CA LYS A 152 -2.79 11.79 6.84
C LYS A 152 -2.80 12.42 8.23
N ASN A 153 -1.61 12.59 8.79
CA ASN A 153 -1.41 13.26 10.09
C ASN A 153 -2.22 12.64 11.23
N VAL A 154 -2.40 11.32 11.21
CA VAL A 154 -3.05 10.55 12.28
C VAL A 154 -2.00 9.90 13.16
N ALA A 155 -2.34 9.71 14.43
CA ALA A 155 -1.51 8.95 15.35
C ALA A 155 -1.68 7.44 15.07
N THR A 156 -0.56 6.73 15.04
CA THR A 156 -0.48 5.27 14.84
C THR A 156 0.03 4.54 16.07
N GLN A 157 0.56 5.27 17.04
CA GLN A 157 1.17 4.73 18.27
C GLN A 157 0.64 5.50 19.48
N LEU A 158 0.40 4.81 20.58
CA LEU A 158 -0.14 5.40 21.82
C LEU A 158 0.81 6.39 22.47
N ASP A 159 2.11 6.11 22.47
CA ASP A 159 3.16 6.95 23.06
C ASP A 159 3.22 8.36 22.45
N LYS A 160 2.76 8.51 21.22
CA LYS A 160 2.68 9.80 20.51
C LYS A 160 1.46 10.62 20.90
N VAL A 161 0.54 10.05 21.66
CA VAL A 161 -0.76 10.67 21.99
C VAL A 161 -0.92 10.86 23.49
N ILE A 162 -0.55 9.83 24.27
CA ILE A 162 -0.67 9.84 25.73
C ILE A 162 0.15 10.99 26.30
N GLY A 163 -0.44 11.73 27.26
CA GLY A 163 0.19 12.87 27.88
C GLY A 163 0.10 14.19 27.09
N GLN A 164 -0.46 14.17 25.88
CA GLN A 164 -0.79 15.39 25.14
C GLN A 164 -2.18 15.92 25.53
N ALA A 165 -2.40 17.21 25.43
CA ALA A 165 -3.71 17.81 25.69
C ALA A 165 -4.51 18.00 24.40
N ALA A 166 -5.81 17.75 24.47
CA ALA A 166 -6.72 17.97 23.35
C ALA A 166 -6.89 19.49 23.08
N THR A 167 -6.80 19.90 21.82
CA THR A 167 -7.03 21.28 21.38
C THR A 167 -8.52 21.59 21.17
N LYS A 168 -9.34 20.56 21.04
CA LYS A 168 -10.79 20.60 20.87
C LYS A 168 -11.43 19.35 21.48
N ASN A 169 -12.76 19.33 21.57
CA ASN A 169 -13.50 18.14 22.00
C ASN A 169 -13.35 17.04 20.95
N ILE A 170 -13.03 15.83 21.40
CA ILE A 170 -12.88 14.61 20.58
C ILE A 170 -13.90 13.59 21.08
N GLN A 171 -14.82 13.20 20.21
CA GLN A 171 -15.85 12.23 20.55
C GLN A 171 -15.32 10.79 20.55
N VAL A 172 -16.02 9.88 21.18
CA VAL A 172 -15.76 8.43 21.15
C VAL A 172 -15.68 7.90 19.72
N GLY A 173 -14.77 6.96 19.48
CA GLY A 173 -14.58 6.29 18.19
C GLY A 173 -13.91 7.15 17.11
N LYS A 174 -13.43 8.35 17.44
CA LYS A 174 -12.74 9.21 16.47
C LYS A 174 -11.26 8.89 16.38
N ILE A 175 -10.74 8.90 15.15
CA ILE A 175 -9.30 8.79 14.88
C ILE A 175 -8.62 10.08 15.33
N ILE A 176 -7.59 9.94 16.15
CA ILE A 176 -6.81 11.07 16.65
C ILE A 176 -5.86 11.58 15.58
N LYS A 177 -5.91 12.87 15.32
CA LYS A 177 -4.97 13.57 14.43
C LYS A 177 -4.01 14.41 15.27
N PHE A 178 -2.74 14.47 14.88
CA PHE A 178 -1.76 15.29 15.61
C PHE A 178 -2.16 16.76 15.77
N ARG A 179 -2.87 17.34 14.79
CA ARG A 179 -3.40 18.71 14.88
C ARG A 179 -4.46 18.92 15.97
N ASP A 180 -5.07 17.83 16.45
CA ASP A 180 -6.12 17.86 17.47
C ASP A 180 -5.51 17.76 18.88
N LEU A 181 -4.19 17.67 18.96
CA LEU A 181 -3.40 17.57 20.17
C LEU A 181 -2.37 18.69 20.26
N LYS A 182 -1.97 18.99 21.48
CA LYS A 182 -0.83 19.86 21.79
C LYS A 182 -0.01 19.26 22.91
N GLN A 183 1.29 19.46 22.87
CA GLN A 183 2.16 19.04 23.96
C GLN A 183 1.82 19.81 25.23
N VAL A 184 1.82 19.11 26.35
CA VAL A 184 1.71 19.72 27.67
C VAL A 184 3.13 20.00 28.19
N PRO A 185 3.46 21.26 28.51
CA PRO A 185 4.78 21.54 29.05
C PRO A 185 4.97 20.90 30.42
N THR A 186 6.09 20.23 30.61
CA THR A 186 6.49 19.62 31.88
C THR A 186 6.77 20.69 32.93
N ILE A 187 7.33 21.84 32.49
CA ILE A 187 7.58 23.03 33.30
C ILE A 187 6.91 24.21 32.59
N LYS A 188 6.08 24.97 33.30
CA LYS A 188 5.47 26.20 32.78
C LYS A 188 6.38 27.38 33.02
N ARG A 189 6.32 28.37 32.14
CA ARG A 189 6.96 29.66 32.36
C ARG A 189 6.57 30.25 33.72
N GLY A 190 7.53 30.71 34.48
CA GLY A 190 7.36 31.27 35.83
C GLY A 190 7.37 30.25 36.95
N SER A 191 7.35 28.92 36.65
CA SER A 191 7.42 27.88 37.66
C SER A 191 8.73 27.94 38.42
N ARG A 192 8.63 27.79 39.75
CA ARG A 192 9.81 27.57 40.58
C ARG A 192 10.33 26.16 40.39
N ILE A 193 11.63 26.02 40.17
CA ILE A 193 12.29 24.77 39.83
C ILE A 193 13.65 24.68 40.59
N MET A 194 14.16 23.46 40.69
CA MET A 194 15.52 23.21 41.18
C MET A 194 16.46 23.06 40.00
N ILE A 195 17.49 23.90 39.96
CA ILE A 195 18.61 23.77 39.01
C ILE A 195 19.60 22.80 39.62
N VAL A 196 19.94 21.75 38.92
CA VAL A 196 20.91 20.74 39.32
C VAL A 196 22.11 20.79 38.38
N ALA A 197 23.30 20.89 38.94
CA ALA A 197 24.53 20.79 38.18
C ALA A 197 25.32 19.58 38.69
N LYS A 198 25.72 18.67 37.80
CA LYS A 198 26.47 17.45 38.15
C LYS A 198 27.78 17.43 37.39
N ARG A 199 28.86 17.13 38.13
CA ARG A 199 30.19 16.90 37.55
C ARG A 199 30.90 15.79 38.35
N GLY A 200 30.98 14.59 37.79
CA GLY A 200 31.46 13.42 38.49
C GLY A 200 30.64 13.14 39.76
N ALA A 201 31.28 13.04 40.90
CA ALA A 201 30.61 12.83 42.19
C ALA A 201 30.01 14.13 42.79
N MET A 202 30.34 15.29 42.25
CA MET A 202 29.84 16.58 42.75
C MET A 202 28.45 16.89 42.20
N ARG A 203 27.52 17.24 43.11
CA ARG A 203 26.17 17.71 42.78
C ARG A 203 25.92 19.02 43.52
N ILE A 204 25.57 20.03 42.74
CA ILE A 204 25.20 21.35 43.24
C ILE A 204 23.74 21.61 42.88
N THR A 205 22.98 22.18 43.78
CA THR A 205 21.57 22.54 43.55
C THR A 205 21.37 24.03 43.90
N ALA A 206 20.54 24.70 43.13
CA ALA A 206 20.16 26.08 43.37
C ALA A 206 18.68 26.31 42.99
N PRO A 207 17.97 27.20 43.72
CA PRO A 207 16.60 27.55 43.33
C PRO A 207 16.59 28.36 42.03
N GLY A 208 15.67 28.06 41.15
CA GLY A 208 15.49 28.75 39.89
C GLY A 208 14.03 29.01 39.52
N ALA A 209 13.82 29.77 38.47
CA ALA A 209 12.51 29.96 37.82
C ALA A 209 12.64 29.83 36.32
N ALA A 210 11.70 29.13 35.72
CA ALA A 210 11.65 28.95 34.29
C ALA A 210 11.22 30.26 33.57
N ARG A 211 11.91 30.61 32.49
CA ARG A 211 11.57 31.82 31.68
C ARG A 211 10.67 31.50 30.50
N GLU A 212 10.56 30.22 30.17
CA GLU A 212 9.73 29.71 29.08
C GLU A 212 9.11 28.35 29.46
N ASP A 213 8.17 27.86 28.67
CA ASP A 213 7.61 26.53 28.83
C ASP A 213 8.63 25.46 28.44
N GLY A 214 8.81 24.48 29.30
CA GLY A 214 9.79 23.40 29.12
C GLY A 214 9.12 22.04 28.92
N PHE A 215 9.55 21.30 27.93
CA PHE A 215 9.13 19.92 27.68
C PHE A 215 10.20 18.95 28.18
N LYS A 216 9.81 17.75 28.53
CA LYS A 216 10.75 16.71 28.99
C LYS A 216 11.90 16.54 28.00
N ASN A 217 13.13 16.52 28.49
CA ASN A 217 14.38 16.40 27.72
C ASN A 217 14.64 17.60 26.77
N SER A 218 13.91 18.70 26.87
CA SER A 218 14.23 19.94 26.13
C SER A 218 15.12 20.85 26.96
N ILE A 219 15.89 21.66 26.29
CA ILE A 219 16.68 22.73 26.93
C ILE A 219 15.77 23.95 27.09
N VAL A 220 15.76 24.52 28.29
CA VAL A 220 14.97 25.70 28.64
C VAL A 220 15.82 26.77 29.29
N GLN A 221 15.42 28.01 29.10
CA GLN A 221 16.04 29.13 29.77
C GLN A 221 15.46 29.28 31.19
N VAL A 222 16.32 29.27 32.18
CA VAL A 222 15.97 29.43 33.60
C VAL A 222 16.79 30.54 34.23
N VAL A 223 16.22 31.23 35.23
CA VAL A 223 16.95 32.20 36.01
C VAL A 223 17.28 31.60 37.37
N ASN A 224 18.53 31.64 37.80
CA ASN A 224 18.90 31.33 39.15
C ASN A 224 18.43 32.44 40.09
N LEU A 225 17.60 32.13 41.09
CA LEU A 225 16.96 33.12 41.96
C LEU A 225 17.95 33.79 42.95
N GLU A 226 19.08 33.19 43.23
CA GLU A 226 20.12 33.74 44.12
C GLU A 226 21.04 34.71 43.35
N THR A 227 21.60 34.20 42.20
CA THR A 227 22.61 34.98 41.45
C THR A 227 22.00 35.88 40.38
N LYS A 228 20.69 35.73 40.07
CA LYS A 228 19.94 36.41 38.99
C LYS A 228 20.47 36.12 37.59
N LYS A 229 21.40 35.18 37.43
CA LYS A 229 21.96 34.79 36.12
C LYS A 229 20.99 33.90 35.32
N LEU A 230 20.93 34.11 34.02
CA LEU A 230 20.24 33.23 33.08
C LEU A 230 21.14 32.02 32.79
N ILE A 231 20.54 30.83 32.79
CA ILE A 231 21.18 29.54 32.57
C ILE A 231 20.31 28.73 31.60
N TYR A 232 20.94 27.97 30.74
CA TYR A 232 20.30 26.96 29.91
C TYR A 232 20.42 25.60 30.54
N ALA A 233 19.31 24.90 30.74
CA ALA A 233 19.29 23.62 31.43
C ALA A 233 18.27 22.67 30.80
N GLU A 234 18.55 21.38 30.83
CA GLU A 234 17.66 20.33 30.32
C GLU A 234 16.58 20.01 31.37
N VAL A 235 15.32 19.92 30.89
CA VAL A 235 14.18 19.55 31.75
C VAL A 235 14.20 18.05 32.06
N ILE A 236 14.39 17.72 33.32
CA ILE A 236 14.37 16.34 33.82
C ILE A 236 12.96 15.93 34.24
N ASN A 237 12.29 16.77 35.03
CA ASN A 237 10.91 16.56 35.50
C ASN A 237 10.23 17.90 35.79
N ALA A 238 9.00 17.86 36.33
CA ALA A 238 8.19 19.06 36.57
C ALA A 238 8.84 20.10 37.48
N ASN A 239 9.77 19.70 38.32
CA ASN A 239 10.40 20.55 39.33
C ASN A 239 11.92 20.66 39.20
N THR A 240 12.56 19.99 38.24
CA THR A 240 14.01 19.88 38.15
C THR A 240 14.52 20.06 36.74
N VAL A 241 15.55 20.90 36.62
CA VAL A 241 16.33 21.03 35.39
C VAL A 241 17.81 20.72 35.71
N GLU A 242 18.52 20.17 34.71
CA GLU A 242 19.95 19.80 34.87
C GLU A 242 20.81 20.61 33.89
N VAL A 243 21.86 21.20 34.40
CA VAL A 243 22.88 21.89 33.60
C VAL A 243 23.90 20.88 33.16
N LYS A 244 24.10 20.76 31.84
CA LYS A 244 25.20 19.97 31.25
C LYS A 244 26.42 20.87 31.02
N PHE A 245 27.59 20.40 31.45
CA PHE A 245 28.88 21.07 31.26
C PHE A 245 29.63 20.48 30.09
#